data_bc231d705582e4f44138703fb3c63d05
#
_entry.id   bc231d705582e4f44138703fb3c63d05
#
_cell.length_a   1.000
_cell.length_b   1.000
_cell.length_c   1.000
_cell.angle_alpha   90.00
_cell.angle_beta   90.00
_cell.angle_gamma   90.00
#
_symmetry.space_group_name_H-M   'P 1'
#
loop_
_entity.id
_entity.type
_entity.pdbx_description
1 polymer ?
#
loop_
_entity_poly.entity_id
_entity_poly.type
_entity_poly.pdbx_seq_one_letter_code
_entity_poly.pdbx_strand_id
1 'polypeptide(L)'
;MEQNPDKTRRKVLISMTASVGAVGAAFAVTPFIASWNPSAKAKAMGAPVKVDISRIEVGQIIQVAWRKQPVFVVRHSQNALKSLGKVENKLADPNSISIEEPYRDLHPTRSKSNEYSVLAGVCTHLGCLLYTSPSPRDNLPS
;
A
#
# COMPACT_ATOMS: atom_id res chain seq x y z
N MET A 1 -60.04 -7.35 -42.68
CA MET A 1 -59.36 -6.03 -42.79
C MET A 1 -58.16 -6.07 -41.86
N GLU A 2 -57.02 -6.35 -42.39
CA GLU A 2 -55.74 -6.39 -41.67
C GLU A 2 -55.28 -4.93 -41.50
N GLN A 3 -55.40 -4.43 -40.28
CA GLN A 3 -54.89 -3.09 -39.95
C GLN A 3 -53.39 -3.13 -39.95
N ASN A 4 -52.80 -2.70 -41.06
CA ASN A 4 -51.34 -2.54 -41.13
C ASN A 4 -50.91 -1.50 -40.08
N PRO A 5 -50.15 -1.89 -39.07
CA PRO A 5 -49.78 -0.96 -37.98
C PRO A 5 -49.04 0.21 -38.54
N ASP A 6 -49.43 1.44 -38.21
CA ASP A 6 -48.83 2.66 -38.65
C ASP A 6 -47.34 2.67 -38.23
N LYS A 7 -46.44 2.43 -39.16
CA LYS A 7 -45.00 2.32 -38.93
C LYS A 7 -44.39 3.58 -38.30
N THR A 8 -45.02 4.71 -38.52
CA THR A 8 -44.57 6.00 -37.97
C THR A 8 -44.90 6.09 -36.49
N ARG A 9 -46.10 5.73 -36.09
CA ARG A 9 -46.52 5.69 -34.69
C ARG A 9 -45.68 4.71 -33.87
N ARG A 10 -45.41 3.55 -34.44
CA ARG A 10 -44.54 2.54 -33.78
C ARG A 10 -43.13 3.06 -33.57
N LYS A 11 -42.50 3.72 -34.55
CA LYS A 11 -41.17 4.31 -34.44
C LYS A 11 -41.14 5.40 -33.37
N VAL A 12 -42.13 6.28 -33.34
CA VAL A 12 -42.22 7.35 -32.33
C VAL A 12 -42.32 6.76 -30.91
N LEU A 13 -43.19 5.78 -30.71
CA LEU A 13 -43.36 5.12 -29.40
C LEU A 13 -42.06 4.42 -28.96
N ILE A 14 -41.41 3.69 -29.87
CA ILE A 14 -40.15 3.04 -29.56
C ILE A 14 -39.08 4.07 -29.21
N SER A 15 -38.96 5.15 -29.99
CA SER A 15 -37.94 6.18 -29.71
C SER A 15 -38.16 6.89 -28.36
N MET A 16 -39.43 7.20 -28.04
CA MET A 16 -39.78 7.80 -26.74
C MET A 16 -39.44 6.86 -25.58
N THR A 17 -39.83 5.59 -25.68
CA THR A 17 -39.53 4.60 -24.64
C THR A 17 -38.05 4.38 -24.48
N ALA A 18 -37.32 4.29 -25.59
CA ALA A 18 -35.87 4.14 -25.57
C ALA A 18 -35.18 5.34 -24.94
N SER A 19 -35.61 6.57 -25.23
CA SER A 19 -35.07 7.79 -24.62
C SER A 19 -35.26 7.82 -23.11
N VAL A 20 -36.49 7.58 -22.67
CA VAL A 20 -36.79 7.53 -21.22
C VAL A 20 -36.02 6.40 -20.54
N GLY A 21 -35.94 5.23 -21.18
CA GLY A 21 -35.18 4.09 -20.68
C GLY A 21 -33.68 4.39 -20.57
N ALA A 22 -33.09 5.08 -21.55
CA ALA A 22 -31.71 5.48 -21.52
C ALA A 22 -31.40 6.46 -20.39
N VAL A 23 -32.27 7.44 -20.18
CA VAL A 23 -32.14 8.39 -19.04
C VAL A 23 -32.26 7.65 -17.72
N GLY A 24 -33.25 6.77 -17.56
CA GLY A 24 -33.40 5.95 -16.36
C GLY A 24 -32.20 5.06 -16.08
N ALA A 25 -31.64 4.43 -17.11
CA ALA A 25 -30.43 3.61 -16.99
C ALA A 25 -29.23 4.47 -16.59
N ALA A 26 -29.05 5.66 -17.14
CA ALA A 26 -27.97 6.58 -16.77
C ALA A 26 -28.06 6.98 -15.29
N PHE A 27 -29.26 7.32 -14.79
CA PHE A 27 -29.46 7.61 -13.37
C PHE A 27 -29.19 6.41 -12.47
N ALA A 28 -29.59 5.20 -12.90
CA ALA A 28 -29.33 3.99 -12.13
C ALA A 28 -27.84 3.63 -12.07
N VAL A 29 -27.08 3.81 -13.17
CA VAL A 29 -25.66 3.44 -13.26
C VAL A 29 -24.76 4.45 -12.57
N THR A 30 -25.13 5.73 -12.55
CA THR A 30 -24.29 6.80 -11.97
C THR A 30 -23.82 6.51 -10.54
N PRO A 31 -24.65 6.10 -9.57
CA PRO A 31 -24.19 5.83 -8.21
C PRO A 31 -23.23 4.63 -8.14
N PHE A 32 -23.36 3.66 -9.01
CA PHE A 32 -22.43 2.51 -9.08
C PHE A 32 -21.04 2.96 -9.57
N ILE A 33 -20.98 3.77 -10.62
CA ILE A 33 -19.71 4.32 -11.10
C ILE A 33 -19.10 5.24 -10.03
N ALA A 34 -19.91 6.09 -9.38
CA ALA A 34 -19.46 6.97 -8.32
C ALA A 34 -18.89 6.20 -7.12
N SER A 35 -19.43 5.00 -6.83
CA SER A 35 -18.94 4.15 -5.73
C SER A 35 -17.53 3.60 -5.95
N TRP A 36 -17.02 3.57 -7.18
CA TRP A 36 -15.63 3.17 -7.47
C TRP A 36 -14.61 4.21 -7.05
N ASN A 37 -15.03 5.45 -6.83
CA ASN A 37 -14.12 6.47 -6.30
C ASN A 37 -13.80 6.17 -4.84
N PRO A 38 -12.50 6.17 -4.47
CA PRO A 38 -12.11 5.92 -3.10
C PRO A 38 -12.68 7.00 -2.17
N SER A 39 -13.24 6.58 -1.04
CA SER A 39 -13.78 7.49 -0.03
C SER A 39 -12.71 8.43 0.53
N ALA A 40 -13.11 9.56 1.12
CA ALA A 40 -12.19 10.48 1.79
C ALA A 40 -11.34 9.77 2.87
N LYS A 41 -11.95 8.83 3.59
CA LYS A 41 -11.25 8.00 4.59
C LYS A 41 -10.20 7.08 3.96
N ALA A 42 -10.50 6.46 2.81
CA ALA A 42 -9.55 5.62 2.09
C ALA A 42 -8.37 6.43 1.54
N LYS A 43 -8.64 7.63 1.01
CA LYS A 43 -7.60 8.57 0.56
C LYS A 43 -6.71 9.03 1.72
N ALA A 44 -7.29 9.36 2.88
CA ALA A 44 -6.54 9.77 4.07
C ALA A 44 -5.66 8.64 4.62
N MET A 45 -6.12 7.39 4.61
CA MET A 45 -5.32 6.24 5.05
C MET A 45 -4.12 5.96 4.13
N GLY A 46 -4.20 6.32 2.86
CA GLY A 46 -3.11 6.18 1.88
C GLY A 46 -2.16 7.37 1.83
N ALA A 47 -2.46 8.45 2.55
CA ALA A 47 -1.65 9.66 2.52
C ALA A 47 -0.23 9.43 3.06
N PRO A 48 0.77 10.14 2.51
CA PRO A 48 2.13 10.09 3.04
C PRO A 48 2.18 10.69 4.45
N VAL A 49 2.91 10.03 5.35
CA VAL A 49 3.15 10.53 6.71
C VAL A 49 4.49 11.27 6.71
N LYS A 50 4.49 12.49 7.25
CA LYS A 50 5.72 13.27 7.46
C LYS A 50 6.22 13.00 8.88
N VAL A 51 7.48 12.61 8.99
CA VAL A 51 8.13 12.32 10.26
C VAL A 51 9.35 13.22 10.41
N ASP A 52 9.48 13.89 11.54
CA ASP A 52 10.67 14.65 11.87
C ASP A 52 11.75 13.70 12.41
N ILE A 53 12.79 13.50 11.63
CA ILE A 53 13.91 12.61 11.97
C ILE A 53 15.06 13.33 12.67
N SER A 54 15.00 14.67 12.81
CA SER A 54 16.10 15.47 13.39
C SER A 54 16.36 15.15 14.87
N ARG A 55 15.33 14.67 15.58
CA ARG A 55 15.39 14.37 17.01
C ARG A 55 15.77 12.91 17.33
N ILE A 56 16.01 12.10 16.31
CA ILE A 56 16.37 10.69 16.53
C ILE A 56 17.83 10.63 16.90
N GLU A 57 18.13 10.07 18.06
CA GLU A 57 19.53 9.85 18.50
C GLU A 57 20.18 8.71 17.73
N VAL A 58 21.53 8.70 17.68
CA VAL A 58 22.28 7.65 17.01
C VAL A 58 22.02 6.29 17.68
N GLY A 59 21.57 5.31 16.91
CA GLY A 59 21.20 4.00 17.39
C GLY A 59 19.73 3.88 17.86
N GLN A 60 18.97 4.96 17.83
CA GLN A 60 17.56 4.98 18.22
C GLN A 60 16.63 4.51 17.09
N ILE A 61 15.53 3.93 17.49
CA ILE A 61 14.43 3.49 16.61
C ILE A 61 13.17 4.21 17.02
N ILE A 62 12.47 4.79 16.07
CA ILE A 62 11.12 5.31 16.27
C ILE A 62 10.12 4.51 15.45
N GLN A 63 8.92 4.39 15.97
CA GLN A 63 7.82 3.70 15.30
C GLN A 63 6.76 4.70 14.87
N VAL A 64 6.34 4.60 13.62
CA VAL A 64 5.30 5.42 13.01
C VAL A 64 4.24 4.51 12.40
N ALA A 65 2.97 4.84 12.58
CA ALA A 65 1.89 4.12 11.94
C ALA A 65 1.62 4.67 10.53
N TRP A 66 1.73 3.82 9.50
CA TRP A 66 1.34 4.14 8.14
C TRP A 66 0.46 3.03 7.56
N ARG A 67 -0.69 3.39 7.02
CA ARG A 67 -1.69 2.42 6.51
C ARG A 67 -2.06 1.33 7.52
N LYS A 68 -2.13 1.68 8.80
CA LYS A 68 -2.35 0.75 9.93
C LYS A 68 -1.24 -0.28 10.15
N GLN A 69 -0.10 -0.11 9.53
CA GLN A 69 1.07 -0.94 9.74
C GLN A 69 2.16 -0.14 10.45
N PRO A 70 2.93 -0.76 11.35
CA PRO A 70 4.07 -0.12 11.96
C PRO A 70 5.19 0.03 10.94
N VAL A 71 5.77 1.20 10.90
CA VAL A 71 6.97 1.50 10.12
C VAL A 71 8.04 1.95 11.11
N PHE A 72 9.17 1.28 11.10
CA PHE A 72 10.31 1.62 11.94
C PHE A 72 11.26 2.52 11.18
N VAL A 73 11.63 3.63 11.78
CA VAL A 73 12.71 4.49 11.30
C VAL A 73 13.88 4.33 12.26
N VAL A 74 14.98 3.83 11.73
CA VAL A 74 16.19 3.49 12.49
C VAL A 74 17.29 4.46 12.10
N ARG A 75 17.95 5.09 13.08
CA ARG A 75 19.17 5.82 12.87
C ARG A 75 20.36 4.93 13.20
N HIS A 76 21.16 4.59 12.19
CA HIS A 76 22.29 3.68 12.37
C HIS A 76 23.44 4.34 13.14
N SER A 77 24.05 3.58 14.03
CA SER A 77 25.34 3.94 14.57
C SER A 77 26.46 3.46 13.65
N GLN A 78 27.63 4.11 13.71
CA GLN A 78 28.81 3.70 12.93
C GLN A 78 29.24 2.25 13.24
N ASN A 79 29.07 1.81 14.48
CA ASN A 79 29.37 0.44 14.88
C ASN A 79 28.38 -0.57 14.26
N ALA A 80 27.09 -0.21 14.16
CA ALA A 80 26.09 -1.03 13.50
C ALA A 80 26.42 -1.17 12.00
N LEU A 81 26.75 -0.09 11.32
CA LEU A 81 27.13 -0.11 9.90
C LEU A 81 28.36 -0.99 9.64
N LYS A 82 29.38 -0.89 10.48
CA LYS A 82 30.57 -1.77 10.38
C LYS A 82 30.24 -3.24 10.63
N SER A 83 29.25 -3.53 11.46
CA SER A 83 28.84 -4.92 11.74
C SER A 83 28.07 -5.55 10.60
N LEU A 84 27.38 -4.78 9.76
CA LEU A 84 26.65 -5.30 8.60
C LEU A 84 27.57 -6.02 7.62
N GLY A 85 28.74 -5.47 7.32
CA GLY A 85 29.72 -6.12 6.45
C GLY A 85 30.22 -7.48 6.98
N LYS A 86 30.21 -7.68 8.31
CA LYS A 86 30.65 -8.96 8.91
C LYS A 86 29.61 -10.08 8.76
N VAL A 87 28.35 -9.74 8.52
CA VAL A 87 27.25 -10.72 8.42
C VAL A 87 26.80 -10.94 6.97
N GLU A 88 27.43 -10.29 6.03
CA GLU A 88 27.11 -10.38 4.60
C GLU A 88 27.07 -11.83 4.10
N ASN A 89 28.03 -12.65 4.53
CA ASN A 89 28.10 -14.08 4.20
C ASN A 89 26.95 -14.92 4.75
N LYS A 90 26.16 -14.38 5.68
CA LYS A 90 25.00 -15.06 6.28
C LYS A 90 23.68 -14.65 5.63
N LEU A 91 23.71 -13.69 4.71
CA LEU A 91 22.52 -13.24 3.99
C LEU A 91 22.19 -14.21 2.86
N ALA A 92 20.90 -14.48 2.66
CA ALA A 92 20.42 -15.31 1.55
C ALA A 92 20.63 -14.62 0.19
N ASP A 93 20.57 -13.30 0.14
CA ASP A 93 20.80 -12.47 -1.05
C ASP A 93 21.64 -11.23 -0.67
N PRO A 94 22.97 -11.39 -0.57
CA PRO A 94 23.87 -10.27 -0.20
C PRO A 94 23.78 -9.10 -1.17
N ASN A 95 23.70 -9.39 -2.47
CA ASN A 95 23.72 -8.40 -3.54
C ASN A 95 22.33 -7.84 -3.90
N SER A 96 21.28 -8.25 -3.17
CA SER A 96 19.91 -7.81 -3.42
C SER A 96 19.42 -8.05 -4.87
N ILE A 97 19.84 -9.16 -5.47
CA ILE A 97 19.52 -9.52 -6.87
C ILE A 97 18.03 -9.81 -7.03
N SER A 98 17.38 -10.34 -5.97
CA SER A 98 15.95 -10.65 -5.97
C SER A 98 15.05 -9.43 -5.84
N ILE A 99 15.61 -8.25 -5.57
CA ILE A 99 14.84 -7.01 -5.42
C ILE A 99 14.65 -6.36 -6.79
N GLU A 100 13.39 -6.03 -7.10
CA GLU A 100 13.06 -5.33 -8.34
C GLU A 100 13.55 -3.89 -8.35
N GLU A 101 13.87 -3.39 -9.53
CA GLU A 101 14.15 -1.97 -9.78
C GLU A 101 12.93 -1.10 -9.36
N PRO A 102 13.10 0.10 -8.80
CA PRO A 102 14.35 0.86 -8.62
C PRO A 102 15.06 0.61 -7.26
N TYR A 103 14.70 -0.41 -6.54
CA TYR A 103 15.18 -0.65 -5.16
C TYR A 103 16.48 -1.46 -5.10
N ARG A 104 16.94 -2.02 -6.23
CA ARG A 104 18.15 -2.84 -6.33
C ARG A 104 19.41 -2.05 -5.99
N ASP A 105 19.47 -0.80 -6.45
CA ASP A 105 20.65 0.07 -6.27
C ASP A 105 20.71 0.76 -4.91
N LEU A 106 19.79 0.41 -4.02
CA LEU A 106 19.89 0.85 -2.64
C LEU A 106 21.12 0.18 -2.01
N HIS A 107 22.09 1.00 -1.68
CA HIS A 107 23.38 0.72 -1.07
C HIS A 107 23.37 -0.47 -0.07
N PRO A 108 24.53 -1.04 0.36
CA PRO A 108 24.64 -2.22 1.23
C PRO A 108 23.75 -2.21 2.48
N THR A 109 23.31 -1.04 2.92
CA THR A 109 22.30 -0.90 3.99
C THR A 109 20.86 -1.16 3.55
N ARG A 110 20.62 -1.40 2.25
CA ARG A 110 19.28 -1.49 1.65
C ARG A 110 18.39 -0.27 1.97
N SER A 111 19.01 0.87 2.04
CA SER A 111 18.38 2.14 2.38
C SER A 111 18.90 3.25 1.47
N LYS A 112 18.05 4.23 1.20
CA LYS A 112 18.42 5.42 0.41
C LYS A 112 19.50 6.27 1.08
N SER A 113 19.67 6.13 2.39
CA SER A 113 20.67 6.83 3.17
C SER A 113 21.42 5.82 4.06
N ASN A 114 22.73 5.95 4.16
CA ASN A 114 23.52 5.10 5.07
C ASN A 114 23.20 5.37 6.55
N GLU A 115 22.71 6.56 6.88
CA GLU A 115 22.43 6.97 8.25
C GLU A 115 21.06 6.47 8.74
N TYR A 116 20.08 6.40 7.84
CA TYR A 116 18.71 6.05 8.20
C TYR A 116 18.19 4.89 7.37
N SER A 117 17.48 3.97 8.02
CA SER A 117 16.69 2.93 7.38
C SER A 117 15.22 3.05 7.75
N VAL A 118 14.35 2.80 6.77
CA VAL A 118 12.90 2.77 6.94
C VAL A 118 12.43 1.36 6.63
N LEU A 119 11.88 0.69 7.63
CA LEU A 119 11.53 -0.72 7.57
C LEU A 119 10.04 -0.91 7.87
N ALA A 120 9.32 -1.67 7.05
CA ALA A 120 7.98 -2.10 7.37
C ALA A 120 8.02 -3.15 8.48
N GLY A 121 7.31 -2.90 9.60
CA GLY A 121 7.27 -3.79 10.75
C GLY A 121 6.30 -4.96 10.57
N VAL A 122 6.33 -5.59 9.39
CA VAL A 122 5.42 -6.66 9.01
C VAL A 122 6.23 -7.90 8.60
N CYS A 123 5.87 -9.04 9.15
CA CYS A 123 6.51 -10.30 8.80
C CYS A 123 6.17 -10.68 7.35
N THR A 124 7.18 -11.04 6.56
CA THR A 124 7.01 -11.44 5.16
C THR A 124 6.33 -12.79 4.98
N HIS A 125 6.26 -13.63 6.04
CA HIS A 125 5.65 -14.95 5.98
C HIS A 125 4.12 -14.90 5.94
N LEU A 126 3.49 -14.33 6.98
CA LEU A 126 2.03 -14.27 7.12
C LEU A 126 1.49 -12.85 7.35
N GLY A 127 2.31 -11.82 7.19
CA GLY A 127 1.89 -10.44 7.40
C GLY A 127 1.63 -10.05 8.85
N CYS A 128 2.10 -10.83 9.83
CA CYS A 128 1.97 -10.50 11.23
C CYS A 128 2.78 -9.25 11.57
N LEU A 129 2.23 -8.41 12.46
CA LEU A 129 2.93 -7.25 12.96
C LEU A 129 4.07 -7.68 13.88
N LEU A 130 5.30 -7.24 13.60
CA LEU A 130 6.50 -7.72 14.31
C LEU A 130 6.50 -7.35 15.80
N TYR A 131 5.86 -6.25 16.20
CA TYR A 131 5.79 -5.84 17.60
C TYR A 131 4.73 -6.58 18.43
N THR A 132 3.81 -7.29 17.79
CA THR A 132 2.76 -8.08 18.45
C THR A 132 3.09 -9.55 18.54
N SER A 133 4.06 -10.02 17.75
CA SER A 133 4.54 -11.41 17.81
C SER A 133 5.48 -11.56 19.00
N PRO A 134 5.21 -12.50 19.93
CA PRO A 134 6.16 -12.78 21.01
C PRO A 134 7.49 -13.23 20.40
N SER A 135 8.57 -12.63 20.87
CA SER A 135 9.91 -13.04 20.46
C SER A 135 10.16 -14.50 20.91
N PRO A 136 10.83 -15.32 20.11
CA PRO A 136 11.25 -16.64 20.57
C PRO A 136 12.06 -16.63 21.88
N ARG A 137 12.67 -15.48 22.20
CA ARG A 137 13.40 -15.29 23.47
C ARG A 137 12.48 -15.10 24.69
N ASP A 138 11.26 -14.62 24.47
CA ASP A 138 10.30 -14.40 25.56
C ASP A 138 9.66 -15.71 26.04
N ASN A 139 9.85 -16.81 25.31
CA ASN A 139 9.36 -18.15 25.65
C ASN A 139 10.44 -19.05 26.27
N LEU A 140 11.60 -18.53 26.63
CA LEU A 140 12.61 -19.28 27.37
C LEU A 140 12.13 -19.42 28.83
N PRO A 141 11.97 -20.67 29.35
CA PRO A 141 11.68 -20.88 30.75
C PRO A 141 12.87 -20.35 31.57
N SER A 142 12.56 -19.53 32.56
CA SER A 142 13.48 -19.02 33.57
C SER A 142 14.05 -20.13 34.45
#